data_92c2834e885ae0623986e38fca2d024d
#
_entry.id   92c2834e885ae0623986e38fca2d024d
#
_cell.length_a   1.000
_cell.length_b   1.000
_cell.length_c   1.000
_cell.angle_alpha   90.00
_cell.angle_beta   90.00
_cell.angle_gamma   90.00
#
_symmetry.space_group_name_H-M   'P 1'
#
loop_
_entity.id
_entity.type
_entity.pdbx_description
1 polymer ?
#
loop_
_entity_poly.entity_id
_entity_poly.type
_entity_poly.pdbx_seq_one_letter_code
_entity_poly.pdbx_strand_id
1 'polypeptide(L)'
;FGAAVIGRVLEAEGYRVAIVPQPDWHGDFRDFKKLGRPRLWFGVAPGCMDSMVNKYTANRRLRSEDAYSPDGRHDLRPEYPTIVYSQILKRLYPDVPVILGGIEASLRRLTHYDYWQERFRPSILCDSGADMIIYGMGEKAVVEISNHLQMAIEDGNAHLNYAEDGTARVGMKTFRDVITHGHCIPQTVFIYNKEDIPGGIVPDDLILHAHETCLKDMKAQAENFRHIEEESNKYHAQRIIQPTGGRYVVVNPPYPPMTQDEIDHSF
;
A
#
# COMPACT_ATOMS: atom_id res chain seq x y z
N PHE A 1 13.87 -4.13 -7.76
CA PHE A 1 13.69 -5.57 -7.55
C PHE A 1 12.21 -5.87 -7.28
N GLY A 2 11.60 -5.43 -6.16
CA GLY A 2 10.24 -5.82 -5.77
C GLY A 2 9.17 -5.57 -6.83
N ALA A 3 9.16 -4.41 -7.49
CA ALA A 3 8.19 -4.12 -8.56
C ALA A 3 8.35 -5.08 -9.76
N ALA A 4 9.58 -5.54 -10.04
CA ALA A 4 9.83 -6.52 -11.10
C ALA A 4 9.32 -7.91 -10.71
N VAL A 5 9.52 -8.35 -9.47
CA VAL A 5 8.98 -9.63 -8.96
C VAL A 5 7.45 -9.61 -9.05
N ILE A 6 6.80 -8.60 -8.48
CA ILE A 6 5.33 -8.47 -8.54
C ILE A 6 4.82 -8.44 -9.99
N GLY A 7 5.52 -7.71 -10.88
CA GLY A 7 5.17 -7.68 -12.30
C GLY A 7 5.25 -9.05 -12.94
N ARG A 8 6.31 -9.82 -12.68
CA ARG A 8 6.49 -11.18 -13.25
C ARG A 8 5.49 -12.18 -12.69
N VAL A 9 5.18 -12.11 -11.39
CA VAL A 9 4.14 -12.94 -10.77
C VAL A 9 2.78 -12.68 -11.43
N LEU A 10 2.39 -11.43 -11.59
CA LEU A 10 1.14 -11.07 -12.26
C LEU A 10 1.14 -11.46 -13.75
N GLU A 11 2.27 -11.34 -14.47
CA GLU A 11 2.38 -11.80 -15.87
C GLU A 11 2.23 -13.32 -15.97
N ALA A 12 2.78 -14.08 -15.02
CA ALA A 12 2.61 -15.54 -14.96
C ALA A 12 1.14 -15.95 -14.79
N GLU A 13 0.35 -15.14 -14.07
CA GLU A 13 -1.11 -15.30 -13.92
C GLU A 13 -1.91 -14.76 -15.12
N GLY A 14 -1.23 -14.34 -16.20
CA GLY A 14 -1.88 -13.88 -17.44
C GLY A 14 -2.26 -12.40 -17.46
N TYR A 15 -1.87 -11.61 -16.46
CA TYR A 15 -2.13 -10.17 -16.45
C TYR A 15 -1.12 -9.40 -17.31
N ARG A 16 -1.59 -8.36 -17.98
CA ARG A 16 -0.71 -7.39 -18.66
C ARG A 16 -0.25 -6.34 -17.65
N VAL A 17 1.05 -6.31 -17.40
CA VAL A 17 1.68 -5.39 -16.45
C VAL A 17 2.52 -4.37 -17.18
N ALA A 18 2.49 -3.13 -16.71
CA ALA A 18 3.36 -2.06 -17.18
C ALA A 18 4.04 -1.40 -15.99
N ILE A 19 5.34 -1.26 -16.05
CA ILE A 19 6.15 -0.62 -15.01
C ILE A 19 6.64 0.73 -15.53
N VAL A 20 6.38 1.79 -14.75
CA VAL A 20 6.90 3.13 -14.98
C VAL A 20 7.95 3.41 -13.91
N PRO A 21 9.23 3.16 -14.19
CA PRO A 21 10.29 3.40 -13.21
C PRO A 21 10.50 4.90 -13.04
N GLN A 22 10.59 5.34 -11.80
CA GLN A 22 10.93 6.70 -11.41
C GLN A 22 10.23 7.79 -12.27
N PRO A 23 8.87 7.84 -12.23
CA PRO A 23 8.12 8.78 -13.07
C PRO A 23 8.48 10.23 -12.72
N ASP A 24 8.58 11.09 -13.73
CA ASP A 24 8.76 12.52 -13.52
C ASP A 24 7.51 13.11 -12.86
N TRP A 25 7.70 13.58 -11.64
CA TRP A 25 6.65 14.14 -10.79
C TRP A 25 6.48 15.66 -10.95
N HIS A 26 7.29 16.28 -11.83
CA HIS A 26 7.20 17.69 -12.15
C HIS A 26 6.29 17.96 -13.38
N GLY A 27 5.91 19.21 -13.54
CA GLY A 27 5.24 19.68 -14.75
C GLY A 27 3.87 19.07 -15.00
N ASP A 28 3.67 18.52 -16.20
CA ASP A 28 2.37 18.04 -16.70
C ASP A 28 2.03 16.58 -16.33
N PHE A 29 2.87 15.91 -15.53
CA PHE A 29 2.72 14.50 -15.15
C PHE A 29 2.65 13.54 -16.33
N ARG A 30 3.42 13.77 -17.38
CA ARG A 30 3.39 12.98 -18.61
C ARG A 30 3.63 11.50 -18.36
N ASP A 31 4.57 11.15 -17.47
CA ASP A 31 4.91 9.76 -17.16
C ASP A 31 3.76 9.02 -16.48
N PHE A 32 2.96 9.70 -15.68
CA PHE A 32 1.76 9.12 -15.06
C PHE A 32 0.60 8.94 -16.03
N LYS A 33 0.60 9.67 -17.15
CA LYS A 33 -0.47 9.66 -18.16
C LYS A 33 -0.16 8.78 -19.37
N LYS A 34 1.12 8.52 -19.66
CA LYS A 34 1.57 7.88 -20.92
C LYS A 34 0.97 6.51 -21.21
N LEU A 35 0.59 5.75 -20.17
CA LEU A 35 -0.03 4.43 -20.32
C LEU A 35 -1.56 4.47 -20.13
N GLY A 36 -2.10 5.63 -19.78
CA GLY A 36 -3.53 5.81 -19.54
C GLY A 36 -4.02 5.13 -18.26
N ARG A 37 -5.33 4.94 -18.19
CA ARG A 37 -6.02 4.32 -17.06
C ARG A 37 -5.87 2.80 -17.10
N PRO A 38 -5.45 2.13 -16.01
CA PRO A 38 -5.40 0.67 -15.97
C PRO A 38 -6.81 0.06 -15.96
N ARG A 39 -6.89 -1.22 -16.27
CA ARG A 39 -8.14 -1.97 -16.20
C ARG A 39 -8.54 -2.30 -14.76
N LEU A 40 -7.56 -2.64 -13.91
CA LEU A 40 -7.79 -3.06 -12.54
C LEU A 40 -7.38 -2.00 -11.51
N TRP A 41 -6.10 -1.72 -11.36
CA TRP A 41 -5.55 -0.86 -10.31
C TRP A 41 -4.17 -0.30 -10.64
N PHE A 42 -3.74 0.73 -9.92
CA PHE A 42 -2.37 1.21 -9.89
C PHE A 42 -1.62 0.67 -8.68
N GLY A 43 -0.38 0.20 -8.88
CA GLY A 43 0.55 -0.15 -7.81
C GLY A 43 1.60 0.94 -7.61
N VAL A 44 1.88 1.31 -6.37
CA VAL A 44 2.96 2.24 -6.00
C VAL A 44 3.91 1.57 -5.03
N ALA A 45 5.16 1.37 -5.47
CA ALA A 45 6.23 0.81 -4.65
C ALA A 45 7.51 1.64 -4.88
N PRO A 46 7.97 2.42 -3.90
CA PRO A 46 9.06 3.40 -4.09
C PRO A 46 10.45 2.77 -4.17
N GLY A 47 10.58 1.48 -3.91
CA GLY A 47 11.85 0.75 -3.96
C GLY A 47 12.05 -0.20 -2.79
N CYS A 48 13.26 -0.78 -2.71
CA CYS A 48 13.64 -1.77 -1.69
C CYS A 48 14.15 -1.14 -0.38
N MET A 49 14.16 0.19 -0.27
CA MET A 49 14.61 0.94 0.89
C MET A 49 13.64 2.10 1.15
N ASP A 50 13.51 2.51 2.40
CA ASP A 50 12.80 3.75 2.73
C ASP A 50 13.44 4.93 1.99
N SER A 51 12.60 5.75 1.36
CA SER A 51 13.06 6.84 0.49
C SER A 51 13.91 7.88 1.22
N MET A 52 13.58 8.17 2.47
CA MET A 52 14.31 9.14 3.27
C MET A 52 15.68 8.58 3.73
N VAL A 53 15.74 7.28 4.06
CA VAL A 53 17.00 6.59 4.37
C VAL A 53 17.91 6.55 3.13
N ASN A 54 17.33 6.39 1.95
CA ASN A 54 18.10 6.42 0.69
C ASN A 54 18.63 7.83 0.37
N LYS A 55 17.83 8.88 0.61
CA LYS A 55 18.17 10.26 0.26
C LYS A 55 19.13 10.90 1.27
N TYR A 56 18.99 10.60 2.55
CA TYR A 56 19.72 11.26 3.65
C TYR A 56 20.57 10.29 4.47
N THR A 57 21.64 10.83 5.05
CA THR A 57 22.42 10.15 6.11
C THR A 57 21.68 10.18 7.44
N ALA A 58 22.15 9.40 8.43
CA ALA A 58 21.61 9.45 9.81
C ALA A 58 21.68 10.86 10.43
N ASN A 59 22.64 11.69 10.01
CA ASN A 59 22.77 13.08 10.45
C ASN A 59 21.97 14.06 9.58
N ARG A 60 20.97 13.57 8.84
CA ARG A 60 20.09 14.34 7.95
C ARG A 60 20.81 15.16 6.88
N ARG A 61 22.01 14.75 6.48
CA ARG A 61 22.72 15.35 5.35
C ARG A 61 22.35 14.62 4.08
N LEU A 62 22.12 15.36 3.00
CA LEU A 62 21.94 14.78 1.70
C LEU A 62 23.14 13.89 1.37
N ARG A 63 22.88 12.67 0.89
CA ARG A 63 23.95 11.79 0.40
C ARG A 63 24.57 12.37 -0.86
N SER A 64 25.83 12.02 -1.14
CA SER A 64 26.54 12.50 -2.33
C SER A 64 25.91 12.01 -3.64
N GLU A 65 25.26 10.87 -3.61
CA GLU A 65 24.65 10.24 -4.78
C GLU A 65 23.32 9.57 -4.39
N ASP A 66 22.34 9.60 -5.31
CA ASP A 66 21.14 8.76 -5.21
C ASP A 66 21.39 7.44 -5.95
N ALA A 67 21.62 6.36 -5.18
CA ALA A 67 21.92 5.03 -5.72
C ALA A 67 20.85 4.45 -6.65
N TYR A 68 19.64 5.00 -6.65
CA TYR A 68 18.50 4.53 -7.46
C TYR A 68 18.17 5.46 -8.63
N SER A 69 18.96 6.50 -8.82
CA SER A 69 18.76 7.46 -9.92
C SER A 69 19.86 7.33 -10.97
N PRO A 70 19.57 7.55 -12.26
CA PRO A 70 20.57 7.57 -13.31
C PRO A 70 21.72 8.54 -12.97
N ASP A 71 22.95 8.09 -13.16
CA ASP A 71 24.16 8.85 -12.89
C ASP A 71 24.29 9.36 -11.44
N GLY A 72 23.62 8.72 -10.49
CA GLY A 72 23.60 9.14 -9.08
C GLY A 72 22.90 10.49 -8.84
N ARG A 73 22.14 10.99 -9.80
CA ARG A 73 21.56 12.35 -9.77
C ARG A 73 20.50 12.48 -8.68
N HIS A 74 20.59 13.56 -7.91
CA HIS A 74 19.58 13.92 -6.90
C HIS A 74 18.32 14.53 -7.51
N ASP A 75 17.26 14.56 -6.72
CA ASP A 75 16.00 15.24 -6.98
C ASP A 75 15.18 14.73 -8.16
N LEU A 76 15.56 13.58 -8.75
CA LEU A 76 14.72 12.88 -9.71
C LEU A 76 13.52 12.19 -9.03
N ARG A 77 13.66 11.82 -7.75
CA ARG A 77 12.56 11.31 -6.93
C ARG A 77 12.15 12.34 -5.88
N PRO A 78 10.85 12.50 -5.62
CA PRO A 78 10.40 13.37 -4.54
C PRO A 78 10.80 12.81 -3.18
N GLU A 79 10.73 13.64 -2.16
CA GLU A 79 10.66 13.14 -0.79
C GLU A 79 9.34 12.42 -0.59
N TYR A 80 9.35 11.30 0.14
CA TYR A 80 8.16 10.46 0.34
C TYR A 80 7.46 10.06 -0.97
N PRO A 81 8.17 9.44 -1.93
CA PRO A 81 7.61 9.15 -3.26
C PRO A 81 6.32 8.33 -3.21
N THR A 82 6.15 7.45 -2.22
CA THR A 82 4.88 6.72 -2.02
C THR A 82 3.71 7.68 -1.86
N ILE A 83 3.87 8.74 -1.08
CA ILE A 83 2.82 9.75 -0.85
C ILE A 83 2.60 10.58 -2.12
N VAL A 84 3.68 11.15 -2.67
CA VAL A 84 3.61 12.06 -3.82
C VAL A 84 3.03 11.37 -5.05
N TYR A 85 3.53 10.17 -5.39
CA TYR A 85 3.04 9.43 -6.56
C TYR A 85 1.58 9.02 -6.41
N SER A 86 1.17 8.59 -5.22
CA SER A 86 -0.23 8.24 -4.97
C SER A 86 -1.15 9.44 -5.09
N GLN A 87 -0.78 10.58 -4.53
CA GLN A 87 -1.55 11.81 -4.65
C GLN A 87 -1.69 12.27 -6.11
N ILE A 88 -0.64 12.15 -6.92
CA ILE A 88 -0.69 12.45 -8.35
C ILE A 88 -1.66 11.50 -9.05
N LEU A 89 -1.56 10.20 -8.80
CA LEU A 89 -2.47 9.19 -9.39
C LEU A 89 -3.91 9.43 -8.99
N LYS A 90 -4.20 9.68 -7.71
CA LYS A 90 -5.55 9.98 -7.22
C LYS A 90 -6.12 11.27 -7.80
N ARG A 91 -5.27 12.27 -8.06
CA ARG A 91 -5.68 13.50 -8.74
C ARG A 91 -6.01 13.29 -10.21
N LEU A 92 -5.20 12.45 -10.92
CA LEU A 92 -5.39 12.18 -12.36
C LEU A 92 -6.51 11.15 -12.61
N TYR A 93 -6.66 10.18 -11.72
CA TYR A 93 -7.55 9.04 -11.86
C TYR A 93 -8.27 8.76 -10.53
N PRO A 94 -9.18 9.66 -10.08
CA PRO A 94 -9.77 9.58 -8.74
C PRO A 94 -10.62 8.33 -8.49
N ASP A 95 -11.13 7.72 -9.55
CA ASP A 95 -11.98 6.53 -9.51
C ASP A 95 -11.21 5.21 -9.66
N VAL A 96 -9.88 5.25 -9.81
CA VAL A 96 -9.05 4.05 -9.95
C VAL A 96 -8.42 3.70 -8.60
N PRO A 97 -8.47 2.42 -8.19
CA PRO A 97 -7.79 1.99 -6.97
C PRO A 97 -6.28 2.18 -7.05
N VAL A 98 -5.69 2.69 -5.97
CA VAL A 98 -4.25 2.82 -5.77
C VAL A 98 -3.82 1.96 -4.60
N ILE A 99 -2.97 0.98 -4.88
CA ILE A 99 -2.44 0.00 -3.92
C ILE A 99 -0.98 0.31 -3.63
N LEU A 100 -0.64 0.46 -2.37
CA LEU A 100 0.73 0.68 -1.92
C LEU A 100 1.42 -0.65 -1.61
N GLY A 101 2.70 -0.73 -1.91
CA GLY A 101 3.55 -1.85 -1.53
C GLY A 101 4.98 -1.41 -1.21
N GLY A 102 5.82 -2.38 -0.88
CA GLY A 102 7.22 -2.18 -0.58
C GLY A 102 7.49 -1.75 0.86
N ILE A 103 8.79 -1.57 1.18
CA ILE A 103 9.25 -1.39 2.57
C ILE A 103 8.71 -0.10 3.21
N GLU A 104 8.66 1.00 2.47
CA GLU A 104 8.20 2.29 2.98
C GLU A 104 6.73 2.23 3.41
N ALA A 105 5.86 1.64 2.60
CA ALA A 105 4.45 1.47 2.92
C ALA A 105 4.27 0.48 4.09
N SER A 106 5.03 -0.61 4.11
CA SER A 106 4.98 -1.63 5.16
C SER A 106 5.35 -1.06 6.53
N LEU A 107 6.43 -0.28 6.62
CA LEU A 107 6.90 0.34 7.86
C LEU A 107 5.98 1.47 8.35
N ARG A 108 5.28 2.14 7.43
CA ARG A 108 4.42 3.29 7.73
C ARG A 108 2.92 2.97 7.70
N ARG A 109 2.55 1.67 7.81
CA ARG A 109 1.15 1.23 7.77
C ARG A 109 0.29 1.65 8.96
N LEU A 110 0.93 1.96 10.09
CA LEU A 110 0.33 2.44 11.34
C LEU A 110 0.96 3.77 11.75
N THR A 111 0.57 4.32 12.90
CA THR A 111 1.25 5.48 13.50
C THR A 111 2.72 5.18 13.68
N HIS A 112 3.57 6.05 13.17
CA HIS A 112 5.03 5.90 13.20
C HIS A 112 5.71 7.21 13.50
N TYR A 113 6.94 7.14 14.04
CA TYR A 113 7.79 8.31 14.22
C TYR A 113 8.55 8.62 12.94
N ASP A 114 8.30 9.79 12.36
CA ASP A 114 9.08 10.30 11.24
C ASP A 114 10.33 11.03 11.77
N TYR A 115 11.47 10.38 11.68
CA TYR A 115 12.75 10.89 12.13
C TYR A 115 13.16 12.20 11.45
N TRP A 116 12.79 12.37 10.17
CA TRP A 116 13.18 13.54 9.37
C TRP A 116 12.38 14.77 9.75
N GLN A 117 11.09 14.59 10.05
CA GLN A 117 10.17 15.65 10.46
C GLN A 117 10.06 15.79 11.99
N GLU A 118 10.73 14.93 12.76
CA GLU A 118 10.71 14.89 14.23
C GLU A 118 9.31 14.85 14.84
N ARG A 119 8.42 14.06 14.23
CA ARG A 119 7.04 13.96 14.70
C ARG A 119 6.43 12.58 14.41
N PHE A 120 5.38 12.26 15.15
CA PHE A 120 4.52 11.14 14.81
C PHE A 120 3.64 11.48 13.62
N ARG A 121 3.56 10.53 12.68
CA ARG A 121 2.69 10.58 11.51
C ARG A 121 1.64 9.47 11.62
N PRO A 122 0.43 9.69 11.08
CA PRO A 122 -0.57 8.62 10.97
C PRO A 122 -0.12 7.55 9.95
N SER A 123 -0.95 6.54 9.76
CA SER A 123 -0.75 5.60 8.66
C SER A 123 -0.51 6.33 7.33
N ILE A 124 0.41 5.83 6.52
CA ILE A 124 0.70 6.39 5.18
C ILE A 124 -0.54 6.41 4.27
N LEU A 125 -1.56 5.58 4.52
CA LEU A 125 -2.85 5.66 3.81
C LEU A 125 -3.55 7.01 4.04
N CYS A 126 -3.44 7.57 5.25
CA CYS A 126 -4.03 8.88 5.56
C CYS A 126 -3.34 10.00 4.77
N ASP A 127 -2.02 9.92 4.63
CA ASP A 127 -1.22 10.95 3.98
C ASP A 127 -1.23 10.84 2.45
N SER A 128 -1.24 9.61 1.93
CA SER A 128 -1.16 9.35 0.48
C SER A 128 -2.49 9.43 -0.25
N GLY A 129 -3.60 9.21 0.46
CA GLY A 129 -4.92 9.05 -0.14
C GLY A 129 -5.07 7.75 -0.96
N ALA A 130 -4.14 6.81 -0.83
CA ALA A 130 -4.25 5.50 -1.45
C ALA A 130 -5.35 4.66 -0.76
N ASP A 131 -5.77 3.60 -1.42
CA ASP A 131 -6.97 2.84 -1.02
C ASP A 131 -6.63 1.61 -0.17
N MET A 132 -5.40 1.08 -0.32
CA MET A 132 -4.95 -0.12 0.38
C MET A 132 -3.43 -0.18 0.45
N ILE A 133 -2.89 -0.86 1.46
CA ILE A 133 -1.49 -1.32 1.49
C ILE A 133 -1.48 -2.84 1.40
N ILE A 134 -0.53 -3.38 0.64
CA ILE A 134 -0.04 -4.75 0.79
C ILE A 134 1.32 -4.64 1.47
N TYR A 135 1.46 -5.23 2.66
CA TYR A 135 2.71 -5.14 3.42
C TYR A 135 3.51 -6.45 3.37
N GLY A 136 4.81 -6.35 3.59
CA GLY A 136 5.70 -7.51 3.54
C GLY A 136 5.88 -8.08 2.12
N MET A 137 5.86 -9.39 1.98
CA MET A 137 5.96 -10.11 0.70
C MET A 137 4.57 -10.17 0.06
N GLY A 138 4.37 -9.38 -1.00
CA GLY A 138 3.05 -9.11 -1.57
C GLY A 138 2.57 -10.08 -2.64
N GLU A 139 3.34 -11.11 -2.99
CA GLU A 139 3.15 -11.99 -4.15
C GLU A 139 1.77 -12.66 -4.13
N LYS A 140 1.39 -13.28 -3.02
CA LYS A 140 0.07 -13.91 -2.88
C LYS A 140 -1.07 -12.90 -2.89
N ALA A 141 -0.91 -11.81 -2.15
CA ALA A 141 -1.97 -10.80 -2.03
C ALA A 141 -2.28 -10.12 -3.36
N VAL A 142 -1.26 -9.78 -4.18
CA VAL A 142 -1.50 -9.13 -5.48
C VAL A 142 -2.22 -10.05 -6.46
N VAL A 143 -1.93 -11.34 -6.44
CA VAL A 143 -2.62 -12.35 -7.27
C VAL A 143 -4.07 -12.48 -6.82
N GLU A 144 -4.31 -12.69 -5.52
CA GLU A 144 -5.65 -12.85 -4.98
C GLU A 144 -6.54 -11.63 -5.26
N ILE A 145 -6.02 -10.42 -5.02
CA ILE A 145 -6.74 -9.17 -5.32
C ILE A 145 -7.06 -9.06 -6.81
N SER A 146 -6.07 -9.32 -7.66
CA SER A 146 -6.25 -9.21 -9.12
C SER A 146 -7.28 -10.21 -9.64
N ASN A 147 -7.26 -11.45 -9.12
CA ASN A 147 -8.21 -12.50 -9.47
C ASN A 147 -9.63 -12.12 -9.03
N HIS A 148 -9.84 -11.64 -7.81
CA HIS A 148 -11.16 -11.19 -7.37
C HIS A 148 -11.70 -10.04 -8.23
N LEU A 149 -10.87 -9.08 -8.59
CA LEU A 149 -11.27 -7.97 -9.44
C LEU A 149 -11.53 -8.40 -10.89
N GLN A 150 -10.77 -9.37 -11.41
CA GLN A 150 -10.98 -9.95 -12.73
C GLN A 150 -12.29 -10.75 -12.79
N MET A 151 -12.56 -11.57 -11.76
CA MET A 151 -13.84 -12.29 -11.62
C MET A 151 -15.02 -11.32 -11.58
N ALA A 152 -14.92 -10.21 -10.85
CA ALA A 152 -15.97 -9.19 -10.85
C ALA A 152 -16.24 -8.59 -12.22
N ILE A 153 -15.22 -8.49 -13.08
CA ILE A 153 -15.40 -8.07 -14.49
C ILE A 153 -16.13 -9.16 -15.29
N GLU A 154 -15.72 -10.41 -15.12
CA GLU A 154 -16.28 -11.55 -15.87
C GLU A 154 -17.73 -11.83 -15.48
N ASP A 155 -18.05 -11.70 -14.21
CA ASP A 155 -19.41 -11.86 -13.66
C ASP A 155 -20.31 -10.63 -13.94
N GLY A 156 -19.79 -9.57 -14.55
CA GLY A 156 -20.55 -8.38 -14.89
C GLY A 156 -21.03 -7.58 -13.67
N ASN A 157 -20.15 -7.36 -12.68
CA ASN A 157 -20.48 -6.60 -11.48
C ASN A 157 -21.17 -5.27 -11.81
N ALA A 158 -22.26 -4.95 -11.12
CA ALA A 158 -23.14 -3.80 -11.40
C ALA A 158 -22.45 -2.42 -11.30
N HIS A 159 -21.28 -2.34 -10.69
CA HIS A 159 -20.52 -1.10 -10.45
C HIS A 159 -19.28 -0.97 -11.33
N LEU A 160 -19.15 -1.77 -12.40
CA LEU A 160 -18.06 -1.63 -13.36
C LEU A 160 -18.15 -0.31 -14.12
N ASN A 161 -17.01 0.27 -14.41
CA ASN A 161 -16.88 1.36 -15.36
C ASN A 161 -16.59 0.79 -16.76
N TYR A 162 -16.98 1.52 -17.80
CA TYR A 162 -16.75 1.11 -19.18
C TYR A 162 -15.99 2.22 -19.94
N ALA A 163 -15.04 1.82 -20.75
CA ALA A 163 -14.39 2.70 -21.71
C ALA A 163 -15.29 2.94 -22.94
N GLU A 164 -14.90 3.89 -23.78
CA GLU A 164 -15.63 4.19 -25.03
C GLU A 164 -15.71 2.98 -25.97
N ASP A 165 -14.71 2.11 -25.95
CA ASP A 165 -14.66 0.86 -26.73
C ASP A 165 -15.42 -0.30 -26.07
N GLY A 166 -16.16 -0.05 -25.00
CA GLY A 166 -16.90 -1.06 -24.25
C GLY A 166 -16.07 -1.91 -23.28
N THR A 167 -14.76 -1.66 -23.15
CA THR A 167 -13.89 -2.40 -22.23
C THR A 167 -14.29 -2.14 -20.77
N ALA A 168 -14.65 -3.19 -20.03
CA ALA A 168 -14.97 -3.13 -18.62
C ALA A 168 -13.70 -2.83 -17.77
N ARG A 169 -13.86 -1.98 -16.77
CA ARG A 169 -12.79 -1.50 -15.89
C ARG A 169 -13.26 -1.43 -14.45
N VAL A 170 -12.35 -1.72 -13.54
CA VAL A 170 -12.60 -1.58 -12.10
C VAL A 170 -12.58 -0.10 -11.72
N GLY A 171 -13.63 0.34 -11.01
CA GLY A 171 -13.70 1.63 -10.34
C GLY A 171 -13.69 1.46 -8.83
N MET A 172 -13.70 2.57 -8.08
CA MET A 172 -13.68 2.54 -6.62
C MET A 172 -14.89 1.83 -6.00
N LYS A 173 -16.06 1.89 -6.64
CA LYS A 173 -17.25 1.16 -6.15
C LYS A 173 -17.03 -0.34 -6.26
N THR A 174 -16.64 -0.86 -7.44
CA THR A 174 -16.32 -2.27 -7.64
C THR A 174 -15.24 -2.74 -6.67
N PHE A 175 -14.17 -1.95 -6.51
CA PHE A 175 -13.08 -2.27 -5.60
C PHE A 175 -13.57 -2.41 -4.15
N ARG A 176 -14.39 -1.47 -3.67
CA ARG A 176 -14.96 -1.53 -2.34
C ARG A 176 -15.86 -2.75 -2.15
N ASP A 177 -16.77 -3.00 -3.09
CA ASP A 177 -17.71 -4.12 -3.00
C ASP A 177 -16.99 -5.47 -2.95
N VAL A 178 -15.95 -5.64 -3.79
CA VAL A 178 -15.27 -6.92 -3.98
C VAL A 178 -14.17 -7.13 -2.93
N ILE A 179 -13.35 -6.10 -2.68
CA ILE A 179 -12.14 -6.25 -1.88
C ILE A 179 -12.36 -5.83 -0.42
N THR A 180 -13.03 -4.68 -0.19
CA THR A 180 -13.11 -4.13 1.17
C THR A 180 -14.28 -4.69 1.97
N HIS A 181 -15.37 -5.09 1.33
CA HIS A 181 -16.55 -5.65 2.01
C HIS A 181 -16.73 -7.16 1.84
N GLY A 182 -16.15 -7.72 0.77
CA GLY A 182 -16.34 -9.14 0.44
C GLY A 182 -15.35 -10.10 1.07
N HIS A 183 -14.10 -9.69 1.29
CA HIS A 183 -13.01 -10.57 1.66
C HIS A 183 -12.07 -9.96 2.68
N CYS A 184 -11.66 -10.76 3.67
CA CYS A 184 -10.57 -10.41 4.58
C CYS A 184 -9.26 -10.95 3.98
N ILE A 185 -8.73 -10.28 2.96
CA ILE A 185 -7.48 -10.68 2.32
C ILE A 185 -6.33 -10.48 3.32
N PRO A 186 -5.54 -11.53 3.63
CA PRO A 186 -4.41 -11.39 4.53
C PRO A 186 -3.37 -10.39 4.00
N GLN A 187 -2.53 -9.90 4.88
CA GLN A 187 -1.38 -9.05 4.54
C GLN A 187 -1.77 -7.71 3.91
N THR A 188 -3.01 -7.25 4.16
CA THR A 188 -3.53 -5.98 3.65
C THR A 188 -3.83 -4.99 4.77
N VAL A 189 -3.87 -3.71 4.42
CA VAL A 189 -4.25 -2.62 5.34
C VAL A 189 -5.26 -1.71 4.67
N PHE A 190 -6.31 -1.36 5.40
CA PHE A 190 -7.38 -0.48 4.94
C PHE A 190 -7.70 0.59 5.98
N ILE A 191 -8.43 1.63 5.54
CA ILE A 191 -9.08 2.59 6.43
C ILE A 191 -10.59 2.44 6.30
N TYR A 192 -11.25 2.17 7.43
CA TYR A 192 -12.70 2.03 7.51
C TYR A 192 -13.33 3.06 8.45
N ASN A 193 -14.62 3.38 8.22
CA ASN A 193 -15.45 3.83 9.32
C ASN A 193 -15.76 2.64 10.23
N LYS A 194 -16.22 2.90 11.44
CA LYS A 194 -16.44 1.82 12.42
C LYS A 194 -17.46 0.77 11.94
N GLU A 195 -18.52 1.23 11.35
CA GLU A 195 -19.62 0.43 10.80
C GLU A 195 -19.23 -0.40 9.58
N ASP A 196 -18.17 0.01 8.85
CA ASP A 196 -17.72 -0.61 7.61
C ASP A 196 -16.65 -1.69 7.84
N ILE A 197 -16.17 -1.87 9.10
CA ILE A 197 -15.13 -2.88 9.41
C ILE A 197 -15.69 -4.28 9.16
N PRO A 198 -15.11 -5.09 8.28
CA PRO A 198 -15.58 -6.44 8.01
C PRO A 198 -15.64 -7.30 9.27
N GLY A 199 -16.81 -7.86 9.57
CA GLY A 199 -17.06 -8.62 10.81
C GLY A 199 -17.10 -7.78 12.10
N GLY A 200 -17.02 -6.46 11.99
CA GLY A 200 -16.92 -5.56 13.15
C GLY A 200 -15.60 -5.67 13.91
N ILE A 201 -15.55 -5.09 15.09
CA ILE A 201 -14.44 -5.25 16.05
C ILE A 201 -14.79 -6.43 16.95
N VAL A 202 -13.91 -7.43 17.01
CA VAL A 202 -14.11 -8.66 17.78
C VAL A 202 -13.12 -8.74 18.96
N PRO A 203 -13.41 -9.56 20.00
CA PRO A 203 -12.55 -9.66 21.18
C PRO A 203 -11.10 -10.12 20.90
N ASP A 204 -10.88 -10.81 19.78
CA ASP A 204 -9.56 -11.28 19.36
C ASP A 204 -8.74 -10.22 18.59
N ASP A 205 -9.32 -9.06 18.32
CA ASP A 205 -8.59 -7.96 17.68
C ASP A 205 -7.65 -7.28 18.68
N LEU A 206 -6.44 -6.96 18.21
CA LEU A 206 -5.52 -6.11 18.95
C LEU A 206 -5.84 -4.63 18.67
N ILE A 207 -6.41 -3.96 19.66
CA ILE A 207 -6.72 -2.54 19.55
C ILE A 207 -5.56 -1.72 20.11
N LEU A 208 -4.94 -0.92 19.25
CA LEU A 208 -3.86 -0.01 19.61
C LEU A 208 -4.40 1.32 20.17
N HIS A 209 -3.56 2.02 20.91
CA HIS A 209 -3.82 3.43 21.25
C HIS A 209 -4.03 4.25 19.98
N ALA A 210 -5.00 5.15 20.01
CA ALA A 210 -5.33 6.01 18.89
C ALA A 210 -4.13 6.89 18.49
N HIS A 211 -4.05 7.25 17.20
CA HIS A 211 -3.03 8.17 16.71
C HIS A 211 -2.95 9.46 17.53
N GLU A 212 -4.10 10.06 17.84
CA GLU A 212 -4.21 11.30 18.61
C GLU A 212 -3.71 11.14 20.07
N THR A 213 -3.81 9.95 20.63
CA THR A 213 -3.23 9.62 21.95
C THR A 213 -1.70 9.57 21.85
N CYS A 214 -1.17 8.91 20.80
CA CYS A 214 0.27 8.81 20.56
C CYS A 214 0.94 10.19 20.36
N LEU A 215 0.21 11.15 19.75
CA LEU A 215 0.70 12.53 19.60
C LEU A 215 0.94 13.24 20.94
N LYS A 216 0.23 12.84 22.00
CA LYS A 216 0.24 13.48 23.31
C LYS A 216 1.03 12.69 24.34
N ASP A 217 1.15 11.38 24.14
CA ASP A 217 1.76 10.45 25.07
C ASP A 217 2.72 9.49 24.36
N MET A 218 4.01 9.72 24.52
CA MET A 218 5.06 8.87 23.94
C MET A 218 5.05 7.45 24.53
N LYS A 219 4.52 7.24 25.74
CA LYS A 219 4.41 5.91 26.34
C LYS A 219 3.35 5.09 25.58
N ALA A 220 2.22 5.69 25.23
CA ALA A 220 1.20 5.03 24.40
C ALA A 220 1.78 4.57 23.05
N GLN A 221 2.63 5.39 22.42
CA GLN A 221 3.30 4.96 21.19
C GLN A 221 4.31 3.83 21.43
N ALA A 222 5.05 3.88 22.53
CA ALA A 222 5.99 2.81 22.88
C ALA A 222 5.26 1.47 23.16
N GLU A 223 4.11 1.51 23.79
CA GLU A 223 3.24 0.34 24.00
C GLU A 223 2.71 -0.19 22.67
N ASN A 224 2.21 0.68 21.79
CA ASN A 224 1.80 0.28 20.44
C ASN A 224 2.94 -0.40 19.68
N PHE A 225 4.14 0.16 19.73
CA PHE A 225 5.30 -0.40 19.05
C PHE A 225 5.63 -1.81 19.59
N ARG A 226 5.62 -1.98 20.93
CA ARG A 226 5.82 -3.30 21.53
C ARG A 226 4.80 -4.31 21.07
N HIS A 227 3.52 -3.95 21.05
CA HIS A 227 2.45 -4.84 20.59
C HIS A 227 2.59 -5.21 19.10
N ILE A 228 2.97 -4.24 18.26
CA ILE A 228 3.23 -4.50 16.83
C ILE A 228 4.39 -5.48 16.64
N GLU A 229 5.47 -5.31 17.41
CA GLU A 229 6.62 -6.22 17.39
C GLU A 229 6.26 -7.63 17.91
N GLU A 230 5.49 -7.72 18.99
CA GLU A 230 5.01 -8.99 19.50
C GLU A 230 4.16 -9.74 18.44
N GLU A 231 3.24 -9.03 17.76
CA GLU A 231 2.42 -9.62 16.70
C GLU A 231 3.26 -10.02 15.47
N SER A 232 4.27 -9.24 15.10
CA SER A 232 5.09 -9.53 13.92
C SER A 232 5.92 -10.83 14.07
N ASN A 233 6.10 -11.31 15.30
CA ASN A 233 6.83 -12.53 15.62
C ASN A 233 5.93 -13.77 15.83
N LYS A 234 4.61 -13.64 15.67
CA LYS A 234 3.66 -14.75 15.83
C LYS A 234 3.38 -15.47 14.52
N TYR A 235 3.26 -16.79 14.56
CA TYR A 235 2.75 -17.57 13.42
C TYR A 235 1.28 -17.28 13.11
N HIS A 236 0.50 -16.98 14.15
CA HIS A 236 -0.92 -16.63 14.07
C HIS A 236 -1.08 -15.25 14.72
N ALA A 237 -0.78 -14.23 13.94
CA ALA A 237 -0.93 -12.85 14.36
C ALA A 237 -2.41 -12.44 14.40
N GLN A 238 -2.75 -11.57 15.33
CA GLN A 238 -4.07 -10.98 15.43
C GLN A 238 -4.27 -9.89 14.37
N ARG A 239 -5.51 -9.59 14.05
CA ARG A 239 -5.85 -8.38 13.30
C ARG A 239 -5.60 -7.17 14.20
N ILE A 240 -4.86 -6.19 13.68
CA ILE A 240 -4.50 -4.97 14.43
C ILE A 240 -5.41 -3.83 13.98
N ILE A 241 -5.98 -3.10 14.93
CA ILE A 241 -6.86 -1.96 14.68
C ILE A 241 -6.33 -0.73 15.41
N GLN A 242 -6.10 0.36 14.68
CA GLN A 242 -5.70 1.64 15.25
C GLN A 242 -6.70 2.75 14.91
N PRO A 243 -7.38 3.34 15.90
CA PRO A 243 -8.20 4.53 15.68
C PRO A 243 -7.34 5.70 15.19
N THR A 244 -7.80 6.43 14.17
CA THR A 244 -7.07 7.52 13.53
C THR A 244 -8.04 8.48 12.85
N GLY A 245 -8.14 9.73 13.30
CA GLY A 245 -8.97 10.76 12.66
C GLY A 245 -10.46 10.42 12.59
N GLY A 246 -11.01 9.76 13.61
CA GLY A 246 -12.41 9.31 13.64
C GLY A 246 -12.69 8.07 12.78
N ARG A 247 -11.67 7.51 12.11
CA ARG A 247 -11.71 6.26 11.35
C ARG A 247 -10.79 5.21 11.98
N TYR A 248 -10.70 4.05 11.36
CA TYR A 248 -9.93 2.92 11.86
C TYR A 248 -8.99 2.40 10.78
N VAL A 249 -7.71 2.38 11.07
CA VAL A 249 -6.71 1.64 10.28
C VAL A 249 -6.76 0.20 10.72
N VAL A 250 -7.11 -0.69 9.81
CA VAL A 250 -7.22 -2.14 10.06
C VAL A 250 -6.12 -2.85 9.29
N VAL A 251 -5.26 -3.57 10.01
CA VAL A 251 -4.18 -4.39 9.47
C VAL A 251 -4.60 -5.84 9.60
N ASN A 252 -4.89 -6.48 8.48
CA ASN A 252 -5.18 -7.90 8.43
C ASN A 252 -3.91 -8.71 8.73
N PRO A 253 -4.01 -9.88 9.40
CA PRO A 253 -2.84 -10.71 9.69
C PRO A 253 -2.12 -11.16 8.41
N PRO A 254 -0.83 -11.53 8.49
CA PRO A 254 -0.09 -12.03 7.34
C PRO A 254 -0.62 -13.40 6.89
N TYR A 255 -0.29 -13.79 5.65
CA TYR A 255 -0.44 -15.19 5.23
C TYR A 255 0.41 -16.11 6.10
N PRO A 256 0.03 -17.39 6.22
CA PRO A 256 0.95 -18.40 6.73
C PRO A 256 2.28 -18.39 5.94
N PRO A 257 3.38 -18.84 6.53
CA PRO A 257 4.65 -18.97 5.82
C PRO A 257 4.48 -19.71 4.49
N MET A 258 5.14 -19.24 3.45
CA MET A 258 5.13 -19.89 2.14
C MET A 258 5.78 -21.27 2.22
N THR A 259 5.20 -22.21 1.50
CA THR A 259 5.84 -23.51 1.23
C THR A 259 7.00 -23.33 0.25
N GLN A 260 7.87 -24.35 0.14
CA GLN A 260 8.97 -24.32 -0.83
C GLN A 260 8.45 -24.16 -2.26
N ASP A 261 7.40 -24.88 -2.64
CA ASP A 261 6.81 -24.81 -3.98
C ASP A 261 6.26 -23.40 -4.29
N GLU A 262 5.65 -22.74 -3.31
CA GLU A 262 5.17 -21.37 -3.47
C GLU A 262 6.31 -20.36 -3.64
N ILE A 263 7.43 -20.56 -2.92
CA ILE A 263 8.62 -19.73 -3.08
C ILE A 263 9.21 -19.95 -4.48
N ASP A 264 9.39 -21.21 -4.89
CA ASP A 264 9.94 -21.56 -6.20
C ASP A 264 9.09 -21.06 -7.36
N HIS A 265 7.76 -21.01 -7.17
CA HIS A 265 6.84 -20.42 -8.16
C HIS A 265 6.98 -18.88 -8.28
N SER A 266 7.38 -18.21 -7.19
CA SER A 266 7.48 -16.75 -7.16
C SER A 266 8.82 -16.22 -7.70
N PHE A 267 9.84 -17.07 -7.81
CA PHE A 267 11.21 -16.72 -8.20
C PHE A 267 11.76 -17.64 -9.26
#